data_aa1b0b5f070732bec41fab77254c5ba2
#
_entry.id   aa1b0b5f070732bec41fab77254c5ba2
#
_cell.length_a   1.000
_cell.length_b   1.000
_cell.length_c   1.000
_cell.angle_alpha   90.00
_cell.angle_beta   90.00
_cell.angle_gamma   90.00
#
_symmetry.space_group_name_H-M   'P 1'
#
loop_
_entity.id
_entity.type
_entity.pdbx_description
1 polymer ?
#
loop_
_entity_poly.entity_id
_entity_poly.type
_entity_poly.pdbx_seq_one_letter_code
_entity_poly.pdbx_strand_id
1 'polypeptide(L)'
;MTDTSTVSFDTSALGSTLTDGGCRFGLWAPRAGRVELALVADDGSQVNHDMTKDEHGVWTTEVSGVHAGQRYGYRVHGPWDPDQGMRFNPAKLLLDPYARAITAGVDYHGPIMDHTPESNYEPDPTDDAMSVPLAVVVESSEPPTPIARRHDITESVIYETHVKGYTRLHPLVPEHLRGTYAGLAYPAVIEHLNSIGVTAIELLPIQQFVSEPFVVGRGLSNYCL
;
A
#
# COMPACT_ATOMS: atom_id res chain seq x y z
N MET A 1 17.39 -33.05 6.44
CA MET A 1 16.88 -32.66 5.12
C MET A 1 15.55 -31.99 5.36
N THR A 2 15.53 -30.65 5.44
CA THR A 2 14.31 -29.89 5.56
C THR A 2 13.68 -29.80 4.19
N ASP A 3 12.52 -30.41 4.04
CA ASP A 3 11.68 -30.34 2.85
C ASP A 3 11.24 -28.85 2.66
N THR A 4 11.88 -28.16 1.73
CA THR A 4 11.48 -26.86 1.24
C THR A 4 10.46 -27.05 0.13
N SER A 5 9.32 -27.67 0.44
CA SER A 5 8.17 -27.59 -0.45
C SER A 5 7.75 -26.11 -0.51
N THR A 6 8.08 -25.45 -1.62
CA THR A 6 7.55 -24.12 -1.95
C THR A 6 6.04 -24.25 -2.05
N VAL A 7 5.33 -23.81 -1.02
CA VAL A 7 3.87 -23.67 -1.06
C VAL A 7 3.58 -22.57 -2.06
N SER A 8 3.23 -22.95 -3.27
CA SER A 8 2.72 -22.01 -4.26
C SER A 8 1.22 -21.82 -3.98
N PHE A 9 0.83 -20.66 -3.47
CA PHE A 9 -0.57 -20.29 -3.35
C PHE A 9 -0.89 -19.19 -4.37
N ASP A 10 -2.17 -19.11 -4.74
CA ASP A 10 -2.65 -18.14 -5.71
C ASP A 10 -2.67 -16.73 -5.09
N THR A 11 -1.65 -15.94 -5.40
CA THR A 11 -1.56 -14.54 -4.95
C THR A 11 -2.61 -13.64 -5.59
N SER A 12 -3.31 -14.08 -6.65
CA SER A 12 -4.42 -13.33 -7.26
C SER A 12 -5.63 -13.21 -6.34
N ALA A 13 -5.68 -14.03 -5.28
CA ALA A 13 -6.72 -13.96 -4.25
C ALA A 13 -6.50 -12.82 -3.25
N LEU A 14 -5.30 -12.23 -3.19
CA LEU A 14 -4.94 -11.21 -2.20
C LEU A 14 -5.32 -9.79 -2.65
N GLY A 15 -5.59 -8.93 -1.66
CA GLY A 15 -6.06 -7.58 -1.90
C GLY A 15 -7.54 -7.49 -2.23
N SER A 16 -7.95 -6.37 -2.82
CA SER A 16 -9.32 -6.13 -3.27
C SER A 16 -9.46 -6.29 -4.78
N THR A 17 -10.49 -7.02 -5.22
CA THR A 17 -10.81 -7.23 -6.63
C THR A 17 -12.28 -7.02 -6.86
N LEU A 18 -12.63 -6.01 -7.69
CA LEU A 18 -14.01 -5.77 -8.10
C LEU A 18 -14.54 -6.94 -8.93
N THR A 19 -15.81 -7.29 -8.68
CA THR A 19 -16.60 -8.29 -9.39
C THR A 19 -17.85 -7.61 -9.96
N ASP A 20 -18.62 -8.31 -10.81
CA ASP A 20 -19.85 -7.76 -11.41
C ASP A 20 -20.89 -7.28 -10.38
N GLY A 21 -20.85 -7.81 -9.16
CA GLY A 21 -21.84 -7.51 -8.12
C GLY A 21 -21.30 -6.88 -6.84
N GLY A 22 -19.98 -6.65 -6.76
CA GLY A 22 -19.37 -6.15 -5.53
C GLY A 22 -17.85 -6.21 -5.55
N CYS A 23 -17.25 -6.67 -4.44
CA CYS A 23 -15.80 -6.79 -4.34
C CYS A 23 -15.40 -8.01 -3.51
N ARG A 24 -14.43 -8.75 -4.00
CA ARG A 24 -13.74 -9.81 -3.26
C ARG A 24 -12.52 -9.23 -2.56
N PHE A 25 -12.31 -9.65 -1.32
CA PHE A 25 -11.19 -9.27 -0.48
C PHE A 25 -10.41 -10.50 -0.02
N GLY A 26 -9.09 -10.40 0.00
CA GLY A 26 -8.24 -11.48 0.45
C GLY A 26 -7.04 -11.01 1.24
N LEU A 27 -6.74 -11.71 2.35
CA LEU A 27 -5.62 -11.45 3.24
C LEU A 27 -4.90 -12.75 3.61
N TRP A 28 -3.60 -12.79 3.46
CA TRP A 28 -2.80 -13.89 3.98
C TRP A 28 -2.42 -13.64 5.44
N ALA A 29 -3.02 -14.41 6.36
CA ALA A 29 -2.79 -14.31 7.80
C ALA A 29 -2.86 -15.71 8.44
N PRO A 30 -1.84 -16.58 8.23
CA PRO A 30 -1.91 -17.99 8.61
C PRO A 30 -2.00 -18.22 10.12
N ARG A 31 -1.47 -17.29 10.94
CA ARG A 31 -1.49 -17.38 12.40
C ARG A 31 -2.73 -16.74 13.04
N ALA A 32 -3.54 -16.04 12.26
CA ALA A 32 -4.78 -15.44 12.77
C ALA A 32 -5.80 -16.52 13.14
N GLY A 33 -6.52 -16.28 14.23
CA GLY A 33 -7.64 -17.10 14.69
C GLY A 33 -8.99 -16.66 14.06
N ARG A 34 -9.12 -15.35 13.73
CA ARG A 34 -10.26 -14.76 13.04
C ARG A 34 -9.80 -13.49 12.32
N VAL A 35 -10.39 -13.21 11.19
CA VAL A 35 -10.19 -11.95 10.45
C VAL A 35 -11.54 -11.36 10.09
N GLU A 36 -11.69 -10.06 10.29
CA GLU A 36 -12.82 -9.27 9.85
C GLU A 36 -12.34 -8.23 8.82
N LEU A 37 -13.05 -8.16 7.71
CA LEU A 37 -12.97 -7.02 6.81
C LEU A 37 -13.82 -5.89 7.40
N ALA A 38 -13.25 -4.72 7.63
CA ALA A 38 -13.97 -3.52 8.02
C ALA A 38 -14.13 -2.60 6.80
N LEU A 39 -15.36 -2.40 6.34
CA LEU A 39 -15.71 -1.37 5.36
C LEU A 39 -15.98 -0.07 6.12
N VAL A 40 -15.29 1.01 5.72
CA VAL A 40 -15.34 2.31 6.42
C VAL A 40 -16.06 3.33 5.55
N ALA A 41 -17.10 3.94 6.09
CA ALA A 41 -17.85 5.01 5.44
C ALA A 41 -17.17 6.37 5.59
N ASP A 42 -17.72 7.42 4.92
CA ASP A 42 -17.14 8.76 4.95
C ASP A 42 -17.21 9.42 6.33
N ASP A 43 -18.21 9.07 7.12
CA ASP A 43 -18.38 9.54 8.50
C ASP A 43 -17.53 8.74 9.52
N GLY A 44 -16.73 7.76 9.06
CA GLY A 44 -15.91 6.91 9.91
C GLY A 44 -16.65 5.70 10.49
N SER A 45 -17.95 5.55 10.25
CA SER A 45 -18.68 4.34 10.68
C SER A 45 -18.17 3.11 9.96
N GLN A 46 -18.23 1.96 10.63
CA GLN A 46 -17.68 0.70 10.14
C GLN A 46 -18.74 -0.37 10.07
N VAL A 47 -18.65 -1.20 9.01
CA VAL A 47 -19.40 -2.45 8.89
C VAL A 47 -18.39 -3.57 8.74
N ASN A 48 -18.40 -4.51 9.70
CA ASN A 48 -17.47 -5.63 9.71
C ASN A 48 -18.08 -6.87 9.10
N HIS A 49 -17.30 -7.57 8.28
CA HIS A 49 -17.65 -8.82 7.63
C HIS A 49 -16.66 -9.90 8.01
N ASP A 50 -17.12 -11.03 8.56
CA ASP A 50 -16.25 -12.17 8.82
C ASP A 50 -15.66 -12.73 7.53
N MET A 51 -14.40 -13.13 7.61
CA MET A 51 -13.71 -13.78 6.50
C MET A 51 -13.53 -15.27 6.75
N THR A 52 -13.45 -16.06 5.68
CA THR A 52 -13.24 -17.51 5.73
C THR A 52 -11.81 -17.85 5.38
N LYS A 53 -11.17 -18.69 6.20
CA LYS A 53 -9.79 -19.15 6.03
C LYS A 53 -9.72 -20.42 5.21
N ASP A 54 -8.80 -20.47 4.24
CA ASP A 54 -8.46 -21.68 3.50
C ASP A 54 -7.31 -22.48 4.18
N GLU A 55 -6.94 -23.61 3.57
CA GLU A 55 -5.86 -24.47 4.05
C GLU A 55 -4.46 -23.84 3.97
N HIS A 56 -4.27 -22.81 3.14
CA HIS A 56 -3.00 -22.08 2.98
C HIS A 56 -2.90 -20.85 3.88
N GLY A 57 -3.94 -20.57 4.67
CA GLY A 57 -3.98 -19.42 5.58
C GLY A 57 -4.38 -18.12 4.91
N VAL A 58 -5.00 -18.20 3.74
CA VAL A 58 -5.62 -17.05 3.06
C VAL A 58 -7.06 -16.90 3.55
N TRP A 59 -7.38 -15.71 3.99
CA TRP A 59 -8.72 -15.31 4.42
C TRP A 59 -9.40 -14.58 3.30
N THR A 60 -10.63 -14.96 2.95
CA THR A 60 -11.39 -14.34 1.87
C THR A 60 -12.82 -14.03 2.28
N THR A 61 -13.38 -12.98 1.70
CA THR A 61 -14.81 -12.67 1.73
C THR A 61 -15.21 -11.95 0.45
N GLU A 62 -16.47 -12.04 0.06
CA GLU A 62 -17.06 -11.25 -1.02
C GLU A 62 -18.22 -10.44 -0.48
N VAL A 63 -18.24 -9.14 -0.77
CA VAL A 63 -19.25 -8.21 -0.30
C VAL A 63 -19.94 -7.56 -1.48
N SER A 64 -21.25 -7.79 -1.58
CA SER A 64 -22.08 -7.22 -2.65
C SER A 64 -22.25 -5.71 -2.49
N GLY A 65 -22.38 -4.99 -3.62
CA GLY A 65 -22.63 -3.55 -3.64
C GLY A 65 -21.42 -2.67 -3.31
N VAL A 66 -20.23 -3.26 -3.16
CA VAL A 66 -19.00 -2.51 -2.99
C VAL A 66 -18.50 -2.03 -4.35
N HIS A 67 -18.11 -0.76 -4.44
CA HIS A 67 -17.63 -0.09 -5.65
C HIS A 67 -16.24 0.53 -5.45
N ALA A 68 -15.61 0.96 -6.54
CA ALA A 68 -14.40 1.75 -6.48
C ALA A 68 -14.59 3.00 -5.60
N GLY A 69 -13.59 3.34 -4.81
CA GLY A 69 -13.63 4.39 -3.80
C GLY A 69 -13.99 3.91 -2.39
N GLN A 70 -14.51 2.69 -2.21
CA GLN A 70 -14.77 2.14 -0.88
C GLN A 70 -13.48 2.04 -0.08
N ARG A 71 -13.48 2.60 1.13
CA ARG A 71 -12.38 2.48 2.09
C ARG A 71 -12.54 1.23 2.94
N TYR A 72 -11.44 0.56 3.25
CA TYR A 72 -11.45 -0.67 4.05
C TYR A 72 -10.13 -0.88 4.78
N GLY A 73 -10.16 -1.81 5.72
CA GLY A 73 -9.01 -2.38 6.42
C GLY A 73 -9.38 -3.71 7.05
N TYR A 74 -8.45 -4.30 7.80
CA TYR A 74 -8.66 -5.59 8.43
C TYR A 74 -8.52 -5.49 9.95
N ARG A 75 -9.42 -6.16 10.68
CA ARG A 75 -9.28 -6.44 12.11
C ARG A 75 -8.87 -7.88 12.30
N VAL A 76 -7.69 -8.10 12.85
CA VAL A 76 -7.08 -9.44 12.90
C VAL A 76 -6.97 -9.89 14.35
N HIS A 77 -7.62 -11.02 14.65
CA HIS A 77 -7.64 -11.64 15.96
C HIS A 77 -6.65 -12.79 16.03
N GLY A 78 -5.96 -12.91 17.15
CA GLY A 78 -4.98 -13.99 17.36
C GLY A 78 -4.33 -13.86 18.74
N PRO A 79 -3.26 -14.64 18.97
CA PRO A 79 -2.55 -14.56 20.23
C PRO A 79 -1.84 -13.22 20.42
N TRP A 80 -1.86 -12.73 21.66
CA TRP A 80 -1.00 -11.63 22.11
C TRP A 80 0.15 -12.24 22.91
N ASP A 81 1.29 -12.40 22.27
CA ASP A 81 2.53 -12.92 22.86
C ASP A 81 3.73 -12.18 22.25
N PRO A 82 4.04 -10.98 22.76
CA PRO A 82 5.12 -10.15 22.20
C PRO A 82 6.49 -10.82 22.17
N ASP A 83 6.80 -11.70 23.13
CA ASP A 83 8.07 -12.42 23.20
C ASP A 83 8.23 -13.43 22.05
N GLN A 84 7.12 -13.92 21.50
CA GLN A 84 7.09 -14.78 20.31
C GLN A 84 6.80 -14.00 19.02
N GLY A 85 6.79 -12.66 19.08
CA GLY A 85 6.51 -11.80 17.95
C GLY A 85 5.05 -11.82 17.50
N MET A 86 4.12 -12.26 18.34
CA MET A 86 2.68 -12.27 18.05
C MET A 86 2.01 -11.10 18.76
N ARG A 87 1.49 -10.17 17.97
CA ARG A 87 0.90 -8.91 18.46
C ARG A 87 -0.46 -8.65 17.80
N PHE A 88 -1.34 -9.65 17.85
CA PHE A 88 -2.68 -9.53 17.28
C PHE A 88 -3.56 -8.66 18.21
N ASN A 89 -3.97 -7.51 17.69
CA ASN A 89 -4.87 -6.61 18.42
C ASN A 89 -6.03 -6.17 17.51
N PRO A 90 -7.25 -6.72 17.68
CA PRO A 90 -8.38 -6.39 16.82
C PRO A 90 -8.92 -4.95 17.00
N ALA A 91 -8.49 -4.23 18.06
CA ALA A 91 -8.79 -2.81 18.20
C ALA A 91 -8.05 -1.95 17.16
N LYS A 92 -6.97 -2.48 16.55
CA LYS A 92 -6.20 -1.79 15.53
C LYS A 92 -6.66 -2.18 14.13
N LEU A 93 -6.96 -1.17 13.31
CA LEU A 93 -7.38 -1.37 11.92
C LEU A 93 -6.14 -1.43 11.03
N LEU A 94 -5.87 -2.61 10.48
CA LEU A 94 -4.67 -2.85 9.69
C LEU A 94 -4.90 -2.53 8.22
N LEU A 95 -3.94 -1.86 7.63
CA LEU A 95 -3.88 -1.60 6.19
C LEU A 95 -3.68 -2.93 5.43
N ASP A 96 -4.34 -3.07 4.29
CA ASP A 96 -4.10 -4.19 3.39
C ASP A 96 -2.70 -4.10 2.77
N PRO A 97 -1.84 -5.12 2.95
CA PRO A 97 -0.51 -5.15 2.32
C PRO A 97 -0.55 -5.14 0.78
N TYR A 98 -1.68 -5.54 0.19
CA TYR A 98 -1.91 -5.56 -1.25
C TYR A 98 -2.77 -4.37 -1.74
N ALA A 99 -2.95 -3.34 -0.91
CA ALA A 99 -3.68 -2.14 -1.31
C ALA A 99 -3.03 -1.47 -2.52
N ARG A 100 -3.81 -1.15 -3.54
CA ARG A 100 -3.37 -0.40 -4.73
C ARG A 100 -3.56 1.11 -4.59
N ALA A 101 -4.36 1.53 -3.63
CA ALA A 101 -4.53 2.92 -3.22
C ALA A 101 -4.83 2.98 -1.73
N ILE A 102 -4.40 4.06 -1.09
CA ILE A 102 -4.65 4.32 0.32
C ILE A 102 -5.13 5.76 0.51
N THR A 103 -5.80 6.01 1.63
CA THR A 103 -6.11 7.38 2.09
C THR A 103 -4.84 8.09 2.56
N ALA A 104 -4.95 9.37 2.91
CA ALA A 104 -3.81 10.14 3.40
C ALA A 104 -3.31 9.62 4.77
N GLY A 105 -2.11 9.94 5.08
CA GLY A 105 -1.25 9.91 6.25
C GLY A 105 -1.69 9.22 7.54
N VAL A 106 -0.80 9.23 8.51
CA VAL A 106 -1.04 8.78 9.89
C VAL A 106 -1.21 10.00 10.78
N ASP A 107 -2.24 10.01 11.63
CA ASP A 107 -2.32 10.96 12.75
C ASP A 107 -1.48 10.41 13.93
N TYR A 108 -0.28 10.94 14.09
CA TYR A 108 0.62 10.54 15.17
C TYR A 108 0.17 10.95 16.58
N HIS A 109 -0.89 11.75 16.71
CA HIS A 109 -1.51 12.11 17.99
C HIS A 109 -2.62 11.12 18.38
N GLY A 110 -3.05 10.27 17.44
CA GLY A 110 -4.04 9.23 17.69
C GLY A 110 -3.47 7.97 18.35
N PRO A 111 -4.33 7.03 18.73
CA PRO A 111 -3.96 5.80 19.44
C PRO A 111 -3.40 4.72 18.50
N ILE A 112 -2.35 5.05 17.72
CA ILE A 112 -1.82 4.21 16.64
C ILE A 112 -0.93 3.06 17.11
N MET A 113 -0.56 3.04 18.40
CA MET A 113 0.26 1.96 18.96
C MET A 113 -0.61 0.76 19.29
N ASP A 114 -0.08 -0.44 19.05
CA ASP A 114 -0.79 -1.69 19.33
C ASP A 114 -0.84 -2.04 20.82
N HIS A 115 -0.05 -1.37 21.65
CA HIS A 115 0.11 -1.57 23.09
C HIS A 115 -0.17 -0.30 23.87
N THR A 116 -0.40 -0.44 25.18
CA THR A 116 -0.61 0.70 26.09
C THR A 116 0.69 1.49 26.29
N PRO A 117 0.59 2.80 26.60
CA PRO A 117 1.78 3.62 26.90
C PRO A 117 2.62 3.10 28.06
N GLU A 118 1.98 2.38 28.99
CA GLU A 118 2.58 1.88 30.23
C GLU A 118 3.33 0.56 30.04
N SER A 119 2.93 -0.25 29.03
CA SER A 119 3.48 -1.60 28.85
C SER A 119 3.41 -2.11 27.43
N ASN A 120 4.55 -2.53 26.87
CA ASN A 120 4.62 -3.22 25.58
C ASN A 120 3.98 -4.61 25.59
N TYR A 121 3.59 -5.11 26.75
CA TYR A 121 2.99 -6.43 26.93
C TYR A 121 1.46 -6.39 27.08
N GLU A 122 0.87 -5.21 27.13
CA GLU A 122 -0.57 -5.03 27.22
C GLU A 122 -1.12 -4.42 25.94
N PRO A 123 -2.08 -5.08 25.25
CA PRO A 123 -2.67 -4.52 24.04
C PRO A 123 -3.51 -3.29 24.38
N ASP A 124 -3.37 -2.23 23.59
CA ASP A 124 -4.22 -1.04 23.72
C ASP A 124 -5.60 -1.33 23.11
N PRO A 125 -6.70 -1.25 23.91
CA PRO A 125 -8.05 -1.53 23.43
C PRO A 125 -8.67 -0.39 22.61
N THR A 126 -7.98 0.74 22.46
CA THR A 126 -8.52 1.92 21.78
C THR A 126 -8.54 1.72 20.26
N ASP A 127 -9.67 1.99 19.62
CA ASP A 127 -9.81 1.95 18.17
C ASP A 127 -8.99 3.07 17.50
N ASP A 128 -8.22 2.74 16.49
CA ASP A 128 -7.34 3.66 15.76
C ASP A 128 -7.81 4.00 14.34
N ALA A 129 -8.96 3.50 13.91
CA ALA A 129 -9.40 3.60 12.51
C ALA A 129 -9.46 5.03 11.94
N MET A 130 -9.63 6.02 12.80
CA MET A 130 -9.64 7.44 12.40
C MET A 130 -8.24 8.06 12.32
N SER A 131 -7.21 7.33 12.76
CA SER A 131 -5.83 7.82 12.87
C SER A 131 -4.85 7.13 11.92
N VAL A 132 -5.29 6.07 11.25
CA VAL A 132 -4.46 5.27 10.34
C VAL A 132 -4.93 5.40 8.89
N PRO A 133 -4.04 5.21 7.90
CA PRO A 133 -4.45 5.15 6.52
C PRO A 133 -5.31 3.92 6.26
N LEU A 134 -6.31 4.08 5.41
CA LEU A 134 -7.21 3.02 4.96
C LEU A 134 -6.87 2.61 3.54
N ALA A 135 -7.02 1.33 3.22
CA ALA A 135 -6.99 0.86 1.85
C ALA A 135 -8.22 1.34 1.08
N VAL A 136 -8.07 1.55 -0.22
CA VAL A 136 -9.17 1.99 -1.09
C VAL A 136 -9.34 1.00 -2.23
N VAL A 137 -10.57 0.55 -2.45
CA VAL A 137 -10.93 -0.27 -3.61
C VAL A 137 -10.77 0.56 -4.87
N VAL A 138 -10.02 0.06 -5.85
CA VAL A 138 -9.80 0.74 -7.13
C VAL A 138 -10.19 -0.17 -8.29
N GLU A 139 -10.58 0.44 -9.39
CA GLU A 139 -10.79 -0.30 -10.64
C GLU A 139 -9.50 -0.99 -11.08
N SER A 140 -9.65 -2.10 -11.79
CA SER A 140 -8.50 -2.75 -12.42
C SER A 140 -7.97 -1.83 -13.52
N SER A 141 -6.72 -1.41 -13.41
CA SER A 141 -6.06 -0.73 -14.52
C SER A 141 -5.73 -1.73 -15.63
N GLU A 142 -5.74 -1.26 -16.87
CA GLU A 142 -5.18 -2.06 -17.96
C GLU A 142 -3.71 -2.43 -17.65
N PRO A 143 -3.28 -3.64 -18.04
CA PRO A 143 -1.89 -4.02 -17.86
C PRO A 143 -0.99 -3.03 -18.60
N PRO A 144 0.19 -2.70 -18.05
CA PRO A 144 1.12 -1.79 -18.72
C PRO A 144 1.50 -2.35 -20.09
N THR A 145 1.66 -1.46 -21.07
CA THR A 145 2.15 -1.84 -22.39
C THR A 145 3.51 -2.54 -22.26
N PRO A 146 3.68 -3.73 -22.81
CA PRO A 146 4.95 -4.44 -22.76
C PRO A 146 6.07 -3.61 -23.39
N ILE A 147 7.27 -3.67 -22.79
CA ILE A 147 8.46 -3.02 -23.34
C ILE A 147 8.78 -3.67 -24.68
N ALA A 148 8.74 -2.89 -25.76
CA ALA A 148 8.94 -3.38 -27.13
C ALA A 148 10.38 -3.91 -27.36
N ARG A 149 11.38 -3.34 -26.68
CA ARG A 149 12.78 -3.75 -26.76
C ARG A 149 13.38 -3.78 -25.36
N ARG A 150 14.06 -4.88 -25.04
CA ARG A 150 14.94 -4.96 -23.87
C ARG A 150 16.39 -4.79 -24.32
N HIS A 151 17.10 -3.91 -23.65
CA HIS A 151 18.54 -3.75 -23.83
C HIS A 151 19.28 -4.78 -22.99
N ASP A 152 20.40 -5.30 -23.52
CA ASP A 152 21.35 -6.06 -22.70
C ASP A 152 21.95 -5.13 -21.64
N ILE A 153 22.30 -5.70 -20.47
CA ILE A 153 22.89 -4.90 -19.39
C ILE A 153 24.20 -4.24 -19.82
N THR A 154 24.95 -4.86 -20.70
CA THR A 154 26.22 -4.35 -21.23
C THR A 154 26.04 -3.19 -22.19
N GLU A 155 24.84 -3.01 -22.76
CA GLU A 155 24.47 -1.91 -23.66
C GLU A 155 23.62 -0.85 -22.95
N SER A 156 23.30 -1.05 -21.65
CA SER A 156 22.41 -0.18 -20.95
C SER A 156 23.13 1.05 -20.39
N VAL A 157 22.49 2.20 -20.56
CA VAL A 157 22.83 3.46 -19.89
C VAL A 157 21.70 3.76 -18.90
N ILE A 158 21.98 3.58 -17.61
CA ILE A 158 21.02 3.78 -16.53
C ILE A 158 21.17 5.20 -16.01
N TYR A 159 20.06 5.93 -15.92
CA TYR A 159 20.00 7.27 -15.36
C TYR A 159 19.17 7.27 -14.09
N GLU A 160 19.83 7.43 -12.94
CA GLU A 160 19.16 7.55 -11.65
C GLU A 160 18.59 8.95 -11.45
N THR A 161 17.34 9.06 -11.05
CA THR A 161 16.70 10.36 -10.84
C THR A 161 15.54 10.32 -9.85
N HIS A 162 15.23 11.50 -9.31
CA HIS A 162 14.09 11.74 -8.44
C HIS A 162 12.92 12.32 -9.26
N VAL A 163 11.72 11.72 -9.18
CA VAL A 163 10.53 12.12 -9.95
C VAL A 163 10.26 13.62 -9.85
N LYS A 164 10.16 14.14 -8.62
CA LYS A 164 9.89 15.57 -8.37
C LYS A 164 11.06 16.46 -8.79
N GLY A 165 12.28 16.06 -8.42
CA GLY A 165 13.48 16.88 -8.64
C GLY A 165 13.78 17.10 -10.11
N TYR A 166 13.61 16.06 -10.95
CA TYR A 166 14.02 16.09 -12.34
C TYR A 166 13.28 17.16 -13.16
N THR A 167 11.97 17.28 -12.98
CA THR A 167 11.15 18.19 -13.81
C THR A 167 10.72 19.47 -13.09
N ARG A 168 11.04 19.65 -11.80
CA ARG A 168 10.57 20.78 -10.99
C ARG A 168 10.85 22.15 -11.61
N LEU A 169 12.01 22.30 -12.23
CA LEU A 169 12.45 23.53 -12.89
C LEU A 169 12.58 23.37 -14.41
N HIS A 170 12.04 22.30 -14.99
CA HIS A 170 12.22 22.03 -16.42
C HIS A 170 11.41 23.03 -17.28
N PRO A 171 12.07 23.80 -18.16
CA PRO A 171 11.44 24.92 -18.85
C PRO A 171 10.36 24.50 -19.86
N LEU A 172 10.52 23.31 -20.46
CA LEU A 172 9.62 22.80 -21.51
C LEU A 172 8.48 21.94 -20.97
N VAL A 173 8.48 21.59 -19.67
CA VAL A 173 7.38 20.86 -19.05
C VAL A 173 6.34 21.87 -18.54
N PRO A 174 5.04 21.70 -18.87
CA PRO A 174 3.98 22.54 -18.35
C PRO A 174 4.00 22.62 -16.82
N GLU A 175 3.78 23.79 -16.26
CA GLU A 175 3.95 24.05 -14.84
C GLU A 175 3.15 23.09 -13.95
N HIS A 176 1.91 22.77 -14.32
CA HIS A 176 1.04 21.85 -13.58
C HIS A 176 1.50 20.38 -13.60
N LEU A 177 2.41 20.01 -14.52
CA LEU A 177 2.98 18.68 -14.61
C LEU A 177 4.36 18.60 -13.96
N ARG A 178 5.00 19.73 -13.65
CA ARG A 178 6.37 19.74 -13.08
C ARG A 178 6.41 19.04 -11.72
N GLY A 179 7.38 18.17 -11.54
CA GLY A 179 7.56 17.39 -10.32
C GLY A 179 6.58 16.23 -10.16
N THR A 180 5.91 15.80 -11.22
CA THR A 180 4.99 14.66 -11.22
C THR A 180 5.47 13.55 -12.16
N TYR A 181 4.89 12.34 -12.04
CA TYR A 181 5.13 11.25 -13.00
C TYR A 181 4.77 11.64 -14.43
N ALA A 182 3.67 12.37 -14.64
CA ALA A 182 3.29 12.86 -15.95
C ALA A 182 4.29 13.88 -16.50
N GLY A 183 4.92 14.68 -15.65
CA GLY A 183 6.02 15.56 -16.02
C GLY A 183 7.26 14.78 -16.44
N LEU A 184 7.62 13.71 -15.74
CA LEU A 184 8.74 12.86 -16.11
C LEU A 184 8.49 12.13 -17.46
N ALA A 185 7.26 11.75 -17.73
CA ALA A 185 6.83 11.12 -18.98
C ALA A 185 6.56 12.14 -20.12
N TYR A 186 6.80 13.43 -19.90
CA TYR A 186 6.54 14.46 -20.90
C TYR A 186 7.48 14.32 -22.11
N PRO A 187 7.01 14.51 -23.37
CA PRO A 187 7.81 14.25 -24.57
C PRO A 187 9.20 14.90 -24.56
N ALA A 188 9.31 16.16 -24.17
CA ALA A 188 10.60 16.85 -24.13
C ALA A 188 11.61 16.23 -23.15
N VAL A 189 11.14 15.59 -22.08
CA VAL A 189 11.99 14.86 -21.13
C VAL A 189 12.49 13.57 -21.78
N ILE A 190 11.60 12.82 -22.41
CA ILE A 190 11.94 11.56 -23.10
C ILE A 190 12.92 11.83 -24.25
N GLU A 191 12.68 12.86 -25.05
CA GLU A 191 13.56 13.27 -26.14
C GLU A 191 14.97 13.63 -25.63
N HIS A 192 15.05 14.37 -24.52
CA HIS A 192 16.33 14.69 -23.89
C HIS A 192 17.09 13.45 -23.44
N LEU A 193 16.43 12.56 -22.67
CA LEU A 193 17.02 11.31 -22.21
C LEU A 193 17.51 10.44 -23.37
N ASN A 194 16.72 10.29 -24.42
CA ASN A 194 17.10 9.58 -25.63
C ASN A 194 18.30 10.23 -26.34
N SER A 195 18.37 11.57 -26.38
CA SER A 195 19.45 12.31 -27.03
C SER A 195 20.83 12.09 -26.38
N ILE A 196 20.84 11.78 -25.09
CA ILE A 196 22.06 11.46 -24.33
C ILE A 196 22.30 9.96 -24.18
N GLY A 197 21.48 9.11 -24.87
CA GLY A 197 21.69 7.68 -24.95
C GLY A 197 21.17 6.87 -23.76
N VAL A 198 20.34 7.46 -22.90
CA VAL A 198 19.71 6.75 -21.76
C VAL A 198 18.76 5.66 -22.27
N THR A 199 18.92 4.45 -21.78
CA THR A 199 18.10 3.29 -22.13
C THR A 199 17.19 2.84 -21.00
N ALA A 200 17.50 3.23 -19.75
CA ALA A 200 16.72 2.92 -18.56
C ALA A 200 16.76 4.08 -17.56
N ILE A 201 15.66 4.31 -16.87
CA ILE A 201 15.59 5.24 -15.76
C ILE A 201 15.47 4.42 -14.49
N GLU A 202 16.32 4.70 -13.50
CA GLU A 202 16.21 4.21 -12.14
C GLU A 202 15.62 5.33 -11.28
N LEU A 203 14.42 5.09 -10.75
CA LEU A 203 13.76 6.09 -9.93
C LEU A 203 14.17 5.92 -8.47
N LEU A 204 14.54 7.02 -7.80
CA LEU A 204 14.58 7.08 -6.34
C LEU A 204 13.22 6.62 -5.80
N PRO A 205 13.15 6.11 -4.53
CA PRO A 205 11.97 5.41 -4.00
C PRO A 205 10.66 6.12 -4.35
N ILE A 206 9.76 5.37 -5.00
CA ILE A 206 8.44 5.82 -5.47
C ILE A 206 7.29 5.16 -4.72
N GLN A 207 7.60 4.28 -3.77
CA GLN A 207 6.60 3.62 -2.95
C GLN A 207 5.90 4.63 -2.06
N GLN A 208 4.62 4.35 -1.76
CA GLN A 208 3.89 5.12 -0.77
C GLN A 208 4.64 5.10 0.57
N PHE A 209 4.82 6.25 1.18
CA PHE A 209 5.50 6.41 2.45
C PHE A 209 4.68 7.25 3.42
N VAL A 210 5.04 7.15 4.69
CA VAL A 210 4.52 8.02 5.74
C VAL A 210 5.66 8.90 6.22
N SER A 211 5.44 10.21 6.28
CA SER A 211 6.45 11.15 6.81
C SER A 211 6.74 10.86 8.26
N GLU A 212 8.01 10.96 8.65
CA GLU A 212 8.45 10.68 10.01
C GLU A 212 7.84 11.66 11.03
N PRO A 213 7.48 11.20 12.25
CA PRO A 213 6.86 12.06 13.28
C PRO A 213 7.67 13.32 13.58
N PHE A 214 8.99 13.21 13.59
CA PHE A 214 9.91 14.33 13.83
C PHE A 214 9.83 15.43 12.73
N VAL A 215 9.63 15.02 11.49
CA VAL A 215 9.50 15.93 10.35
C VAL A 215 8.11 16.59 10.38
N VAL A 216 7.07 15.78 10.62
CA VAL A 216 5.67 16.24 10.74
C VAL A 216 5.51 17.24 11.89
N GLY A 217 6.11 16.96 13.05
CA GLY A 217 6.09 17.86 14.22
C GLY A 217 6.73 19.24 13.97
N ARG A 218 7.46 19.41 12.86
CA ARG A 218 8.01 20.68 12.39
C ARG A 218 7.19 21.35 11.27
N GLY A 219 6.04 20.79 10.92
CA GLY A 219 5.20 21.24 9.81
C GLY A 219 5.81 20.94 8.43
N LEU A 220 6.71 19.95 8.35
CA LEU A 220 7.39 19.52 7.14
C LEU A 220 6.94 18.11 6.74
N SER A 221 7.34 17.68 5.56
CA SER A 221 7.17 16.31 5.07
C SER A 221 8.50 15.80 4.52
N ASN A 222 8.68 14.48 4.46
CA ASN A 222 9.82 13.89 3.79
C ASN A 222 9.82 14.29 2.30
N TYR A 223 11.01 14.52 1.76
CA TYR A 223 11.18 14.90 0.36
C TYR A 223 11.26 13.65 -0.53
N CYS A 224 10.21 12.83 -0.54
CA CYS A 224 10.23 11.62 -1.36
C CYS A 224 9.36 11.74 -2.63
N LEU A 225 8.34 12.60 -2.67
CA LEU A 225 7.53 12.89 -3.87
C LEU A 225 6.96 14.30 -3.82
#